data_ce878fe0b2357094eff9559b584000d9
#
_entry.id   ce878fe0b2357094eff9559b584000d9
#
_cell.length_a   1.000
_cell.length_b   1.000
_cell.length_c   1.000
_cell.angle_alpha   90.00
_cell.angle_beta   90.00
_cell.angle_gamma   90.00
#
_symmetry.space_group_name_H-M   'P 1'
#
loop_
_entity.id
_entity.type
_entity.pdbx_description
1 polymer ?
#
loop_
_entity_poly.entity_id
_entity_poly.type
_entity_poly.pdbx_seq_one_letter_code
_entity_poly.pdbx_strand_id
1 'polypeptide(L)'
;MVEADFELSYQIKKEALGPHVAKRWGWDDDVQRRIHRDHWEQRDFLAICVDAIDVGTVWIEAAPDHWRFGEFYILPQFQNNGIGSHVLAKAIADADRTQLPMRLEYLKWNPVGTLYKRHGFRRIAENDTHYFMERKPPEANNGMQADARSSRR
;
A
#
# COMPACT_ATOMS: atom_id res chain seq x y z
N MET A 1 -14.33 2.73 5.24
CA MET A 1 -14.64 2.38 6.66
C MET A 1 -15.22 3.61 7.36
N VAL A 2 -16.09 3.42 8.31
CA VAL A 2 -16.71 4.47 9.11
C VAL A 2 -16.24 4.36 10.56
N GLU A 3 -16.57 5.34 11.42
CA GLU A 3 -16.07 5.39 12.80
C GLU A 3 -16.30 4.08 13.59
N ALA A 4 -17.42 3.39 13.34
CA ALA A 4 -17.71 2.10 13.96
C ALA A 4 -16.67 1.01 13.61
N ASP A 5 -15.91 1.17 12.54
CA ASP A 5 -14.89 0.22 12.08
C ASP A 5 -13.51 0.47 12.71
N PHE A 6 -13.35 1.53 13.51
CA PHE A 6 -12.05 1.90 14.08
C PHE A 6 -11.38 0.74 14.84
N GLU A 7 -12.13 0.11 15.75
CA GLU A 7 -11.58 -1.01 16.54
C GLU A 7 -11.16 -2.19 15.65
N LEU A 8 -11.96 -2.52 14.65
CA LEU A 8 -11.62 -3.57 13.69
C LEU A 8 -10.35 -3.22 12.93
N SER A 9 -10.24 -1.99 12.44
CA SER A 9 -9.03 -1.54 11.71
C SER A 9 -7.78 -1.58 12.59
N TYR A 10 -7.91 -1.21 13.86
CA TYR A 10 -6.82 -1.30 14.82
C TYR A 10 -6.40 -2.75 15.10
N GLN A 11 -7.35 -3.65 15.29
CA GLN A 11 -7.06 -5.08 15.50
C GLN A 11 -6.37 -5.69 14.28
N ILE A 12 -6.81 -5.36 13.08
CA ILE A 12 -6.16 -5.80 11.84
C ILE A 12 -4.69 -5.35 11.82
N LYS A 13 -4.44 -4.08 12.08
CA LYS A 13 -3.06 -3.54 12.18
C LYS A 13 -2.24 -4.27 13.23
N LYS A 14 -2.79 -4.44 14.42
CA LYS A 14 -2.09 -5.09 15.52
C LYS A 14 -1.72 -6.54 15.20
N GLU A 15 -2.62 -7.31 14.61
CA GLU A 15 -2.35 -8.70 14.24
C GLU A 15 -1.36 -8.81 13.08
N ALA A 16 -1.45 -7.93 12.08
CA ALA A 16 -0.59 -7.98 10.90
C ALA A 16 0.81 -7.41 11.16
N LEU A 17 0.90 -6.28 11.86
CA LEU A 17 2.14 -5.54 12.08
C LEU A 17 2.77 -5.82 13.45
N GLY A 18 1.96 -6.08 14.46
CA GLY A 18 2.40 -6.21 15.85
C GLY A 18 3.58 -7.16 16.05
N PRO A 19 3.59 -8.38 15.50
CA PRO A 19 4.71 -9.30 15.65
C PRO A 19 6.05 -8.73 15.15
N HIS A 20 6.04 -7.91 14.11
CA HIS A 20 7.26 -7.30 13.55
C HIS A 20 7.75 -6.10 14.37
N VAL A 21 6.85 -5.34 14.95
CA VAL A 21 7.16 -4.22 15.85
C VAL A 21 7.59 -4.73 17.23
N ALA A 22 6.89 -5.73 17.77
CA ALA A 22 7.13 -6.26 19.11
C ALA A 22 8.54 -6.85 19.28
N LYS A 23 9.10 -7.46 18.24
CA LYS A 23 10.46 -8.01 18.26
C LYS A 23 11.53 -6.96 18.52
N ARG A 24 11.28 -5.70 18.17
CA ARG A 24 12.28 -4.64 18.26
C ARG A 24 12.02 -3.65 19.38
N TRP A 25 10.76 -3.25 19.58
CA TRP A 25 10.39 -2.19 20.54
C TRP A 25 9.33 -2.62 21.56
N GLY A 26 8.82 -3.84 21.46
CA GLY A 26 7.61 -4.23 22.15
C GLY A 26 6.38 -3.57 21.52
N TRP A 27 5.22 -3.86 22.06
CA TRP A 27 3.95 -3.29 21.61
C TRP A 27 3.26 -2.61 22.80
N ASP A 28 3.20 -1.27 22.77
CA ASP A 28 2.45 -0.47 23.72
C ASP A 28 1.11 -0.11 23.09
N ASP A 29 0.04 -0.72 23.60
CA ASP A 29 -1.31 -0.56 23.04
C ASP A 29 -1.78 0.89 23.05
N ASP A 30 -1.51 1.65 24.13
CA ASP A 30 -1.95 3.04 24.24
C ASP A 30 -1.24 3.94 23.24
N VAL A 31 0.06 3.75 23.04
CA VAL A 31 0.85 4.47 22.05
C VAL A 31 0.38 4.14 20.64
N GLN A 32 0.21 2.87 20.34
CA GLN A 32 -0.20 2.42 19.01
C GLN A 32 -1.62 2.86 18.68
N ARG A 33 -2.54 2.84 19.63
CA ARG A 33 -3.90 3.36 19.44
C ARG A 33 -3.91 4.85 19.12
N ARG A 34 -3.09 5.64 19.78
CA ARG A 34 -2.97 7.09 19.49
C ARG A 34 -2.45 7.32 18.09
N ILE A 35 -1.37 6.63 17.69
CA ILE A 35 -0.83 6.73 16.35
C ILE A 35 -1.88 6.34 15.30
N HIS A 36 -2.59 5.24 15.55
CA HIS A 36 -3.63 4.77 14.65
C HIS A 36 -4.81 5.74 14.57
N ARG A 37 -5.21 6.34 15.69
CA ARG A 37 -6.27 7.36 15.73
C ARG A 37 -5.89 8.59 14.92
N ASP A 38 -4.67 9.08 15.04
CA ASP A 38 -4.17 10.22 14.27
C ASP A 38 -4.22 9.93 12.76
N HIS A 39 -3.81 8.74 12.34
CA HIS A 39 -3.91 8.33 10.94
C HIS A 39 -5.37 8.17 10.49
N TRP A 40 -6.20 7.59 11.34
CA TRP A 40 -7.61 7.38 11.06
C TRP A 40 -8.35 8.70 10.77
N GLU A 41 -8.05 9.73 11.53
CA GLU A 41 -8.66 11.05 11.37
C GLU A 41 -8.19 11.79 10.10
N GLN A 42 -7.01 11.44 9.58
CA GLN A 42 -6.39 12.09 8.43
C GLN A 42 -6.55 11.33 7.11
N ARG A 43 -6.94 10.07 7.15
CA ARG A 43 -6.90 9.15 5.99
C ARG A 43 -8.20 8.38 5.86
N ASP A 44 -8.65 8.22 4.63
CA ASP A 44 -9.84 7.42 4.32
C ASP A 44 -9.47 5.93 4.22
N PHE A 45 -9.58 5.20 5.31
CA PHE A 45 -9.33 3.77 5.34
C PHE A 45 -10.39 3.01 4.55
N LEU A 46 -9.93 2.11 3.68
CA LEU A 46 -10.76 1.17 2.94
C LEU A 46 -10.61 -0.23 3.53
N ALA A 47 -11.71 -0.97 3.58
CA ALA A 47 -11.69 -2.37 3.95
C ALA A 47 -11.31 -3.25 2.75
N ILE A 48 -10.47 -4.25 3.00
CA ILE A 48 -10.24 -5.35 2.06
C ILE A 48 -11.16 -6.48 2.48
N CYS A 49 -12.08 -6.86 1.60
CA CYS A 49 -13.12 -7.85 1.90
C CYS A 49 -12.94 -9.11 1.05
N VAL A 50 -13.12 -10.26 1.67
CA VAL A 50 -13.20 -11.57 1.00
C VAL A 50 -14.47 -12.27 1.50
N ASP A 51 -15.37 -12.63 0.59
CA ASP A 51 -16.64 -13.29 0.93
C ASP A 51 -17.42 -12.56 2.04
N ALA A 52 -17.53 -11.23 1.90
CA ALA A 52 -18.21 -10.33 2.85
C ALA A 52 -17.54 -10.24 4.24
N ILE A 53 -16.32 -10.75 4.39
CA ILE A 53 -15.51 -10.63 5.63
C ILE A 53 -14.42 -9.60 5.43
N ASP A 54 -14.30 -8.66 6.36
CA ASP A 54 -13.21 -7.70 6.38
C ASP A 54 -11.92 -8.39 6.84
N VAL A 55 -10.98 -8.56 5.91
CA VAL A 55 -9.72 -9.29 6.15
C VAL A 55 -8.50 -8.38 6.19
N GLY A 56 -8.66 -7.11 5.88
CA GLY A 56 -7.55 -6.17 5.83
C GLY A 56 -8.01 -4.73 5.64
N THR A 57 -7.02 -3.85 5.61
CA THR A 57 -7.20 -2.41 5.35
C THR A 57 -6.24 -1.95 4.27
N VAL A 58 -6.57 -0.84 3.63
CA VAL A 58 -5.69 -0.11 2.72
C VAL A 58 -6.10 1.36 2.68
N TRP A 59 -5.13 2.23 2.44
CA TRP A 59 -5.34 3.65 2.18
C TRP A 59 -4.70 4.01 0.84
N ILE A 60 -5.46 4.65 -0.02
CA ILE A 60 -5.03 5.09 -1.35
C ILE A 60 -5.53 6.50 -1.57
N GLU A 61 -4.63 7.44 -1.82
CA GLU A 61 -4.96 8.85 -1.98
C GLU A 61 -4.20 9.47 -3.15
N ALA A 62 -4.89 10.26 -3.96
CA ALA A 62 -4.27 11.06 -5.00
C ALA A 62 -3.75 12.38 -4.41
N ALA A 63 -2.45 12.62 -4.54
CA ALA A 63 -1.82 13.92 -4.34
C ALA A 63 -1.63 14.60 -5.71
N PRO A 64 -1.26 15.91 -5.77
CA PRO A 64 -1.15 16.60 -7.05
C PRO A 64 -0.18 15.98 -8.06
N ASP A 65 0.91 15.37 -7.60
CA ASP A 65 2.00 14.86 -8.43
C ASP A 65 2.32 13.38 -8.24
N HIS A 66 1.60 12.70 -7.33
CA HIS A 66 1.80 11.28 -7.06
C HIS A 66 0.59 10.67 -6.35
N TRP A 67 0.50 9.34 -6.36
CA TRP A 67 -0.42 8.58 -5.52
C TRP A 67 0.26 8.16 -4.24
N ARG A 68 -0.49 8.12 -3.16
CA ARG A 68 -0.05 7.63 -1.85
C ARG A 68 -0.74 6.32 -1.54
N PHE A 69 0.02 5.36 -1.07
CA PHE A 69 -0.46 4.03 -0.70
C PHE A 69 0.06 3.69 0.69
N GLY A 70 -0.81 3.27 1.57
CA GLY A 70 -0.43 2.95 2.94
C GLY A 70 -1.53 2.26 3.73
N GLU A 71 -1.34 2.16 5.04
CA GLU A 71 -2.25 1.48 5.97
C GLU A 71 -2.68 0.09 5.44
N PHE A 72 -1.71 -0.58 4.80
CA PHE A 72 -1.91 -1.82 4.09
C PHE A 72 -1.59 -3.01 4.99
N TYR A 73 -2.63 -3.59 5.56
CA TYR A 73 -2.53 -4.69 6.50
C TYR A 73 -3.55 -5.77 6.13
N ILE A 74 -3.09 -7.01 6.13
CA ILE A 74 -3.95 -8.19 5.91
C ILE A 74 -3.77 -9.11 7.11
N LEU A 75 -4.87 -9.59 7.67
CA LEU A 75 -4.85 -10.56 8.77
C LEU A 75 -3.95 -11.75 8.41
N PRO A 76 -3.10 -12.25 9.34
CA PRO A 76 -2.14 -13.31 9.05
C PRO A 76 -2.74 -14.56 8.41
N GLN A 77 -3.93 -14.96 8.83
CA GLN A 77 -4.62 -16.13 8.29
C GLN A 77 -5.07 -15.99 6.84
N PHE A 78 -5.09 -14.76 6.31
CA PHE A 78 -5.44 -14.46 4.92
C PHE A 78 -4.24 -14.06 4.07
N GLN A 79 -3.04 -14.04 4.63
CA GLN A 79 -1.80 -13.77 3.90
C GLN A 79 -1.40 -14.98 3.04
N ASN A 80 -0.52 -14.73 2.05
CA ASN A 80 0.00 -15.75 1.12
C ASN A 80 -1.07 -16.43 0.24
N ASN A 81 -2.21 -15.78 0.03
CA ASN A 81 -3.31 -16.22 -0.84
C ASN A 81 -3.51 -15.32 -2.07
N GLY A 82 -2.56 -14.43 -2.36
CA GLY A 82 -2.64 -13.53 -3.49
C GLY A 82 -3.50 -12.28 -3.28
N ILE A 83 -4.12 -12.10 -2.11
CA ILE A 83 -5.01 -10.97 -1.82
C ILE A 83 -4.23 -9.66 -1.88
N GLY A 84 -3.08 -9.58 -1.20
CA GLY A 84 -2.23 -8.38 -1.20
C GLY A 84 -1.74 -8.01 -2.59
N SER A 85 -1.32 -8.99 -3.37
CA SER A 85 -0.89 -8.80 -4.75
C SER A 85 -2.02 -8.26 -5.63
N HIS A 86 -3.23 -8.78 -5.46
CA HIS A 86 -4.43 -8.32 -6.19
C HIS A 86 -4.79 -6.87 -5.85
N VAL A 87 -4.83 -6.52 -4.57
CA VAL A 87 -5.13 -5.16 -4.11
C VAL A 87 -4.10 -4.16 -4.64
N LEU A 88 -2.82 -4.50 -4.51
CA LEU A 88 -1.73 -3.64 -4.97
C LEU A 88 -1.76 -3.47 -6.49
N ALA A 89 -1.95 -4.54 -7.25
CA ALA A 89 -2.03 -4.49 -8.71
C ALA A 89 -3.18 -3.60 -9.19
N LYS A 90 -4.34 -3.67 -8.53
CA LYS A 90 -5.48 -2.80 -8.85
C LYS A 90 -5.18 -1.32 -8.56
N ALA A 91 -4.60 -1.02 -7.42
CA ALA A 91 -4.19 0.34 -7.06
C ALA A 91 -3.18 0.91 -8.06
N ILE A 92 -2.21 0.10 -8.47
CA ILE A 92 -1.22 0.46 -9.48
C ILE A 92 -1.88 0.74 -10.83
N ALA A 93 -2.80 -0.10 -11.27
CA ALA A 93 -3.51 0.08 -12.54
C ALA A 93 -4.30 1.41 -12.55
N ASP A 94 -4.96 1.75 -11.46
CA ASP A 94 -5.68 3.01 -11.32
C ASP A 94 -4.73 4.22 -11.34
N ALA A 95 -3.57 4.12 -10.67
CA ALA A 95 -2.55 5.17 -10.70
C ALA A 95 -1.94 5.34 -12.10
N ASP A 96 -1.66 4.25 -12.81
CA ASP A 96 -1.06 4.27 -14.14
C ASP A 96 -1.95 4.98 -15.17
N ARG A 97 -3.27 4.94 -15.01
CA ARG A 97 -4.21 5.70 -15.86
C ARG A 97 -4.02 7.21 -15.77
N THR A 98 -3.51 7.69 -14.65
CA THR A 98 -3.23 9.12 -14.41
C THR A 98 -1.81 9.52 -14.82
N GLN A 99 -0.97 8.57 -15.22
CA GLN A 99 0.45 8.76 -15.55
C GLN A 99 1.28 9.36 -14.42
N LEU A 100 0.85 9.14 -13.17
CA LEU A 100 1.54 9.60 -11.96
C LEU A 100 2.21 8.43 -11.22
N PRO A 101 3.36 8.69 -10.58
CA PRO A 101 4.00 7.67 -9.75
C PRO A 101 3.18 7.39 -8.49
N MET A 102 3.40 6.22 -7.90
CA MET A 102 2.88 5.84 -6.60
C MET A 102 4.02 5.76 -5.60
N ARG A 103 3.81 6.33 -4.42
CA ARG A 103 4.78 6.33 -3.32
C ARG A 103 4.18 5.68 -2.08
N LEU A 104 5.04 4.99 -1.36
CA LEU A 104 4.70 4.36 -0.07
C LEU A 104 5.92 4.32 0.83
N GLU A 105 5.68 4.09 2.12
CA GLU A 105 6.72 3.80 3.11
C GLU A 105 6.32 2.58 3.92
N TYR A 106 7.31 1.84 4.42
CA TYR A 106 7.08 0.71 5.30
C TYR A 106 8.25 0.51 6.27
N LEU A 107 7.94 -0.11 7.41
CA LEU A 107 8.96 -0.43 8.42
C LEU A 107 9.98 -1.42 7.86
N LYS A 108 11.27 -1.17 8.10
CA LYS A 108 12.38 -2.01 7.62
C LYS A 108 12.24 -3.48 8.03
N TRP A 109 11.58 -3.75 9.14
CA TRP A 109 11.39 -5.10 9.70
C TRP A 109 10.10 -5.79 9.23
N ASN A 110 9.30 -5.12 8.42
CA ASN A 110 8.11 -5.69 7.83
C ASN A 110 8.50 -6.41 6.52
N PRO A 111 8.21 -7.72 6.39
CA PRO A 111 8.58 -8.49 5.19
C PRO A 111 7.81 -8.11 3.92
N VAL A 112 6.83 -7.23 4.02
CA VAL A 112 6.01 -6.74 2.88
C VAL A 112 6.83 -6.13 1.75
N GLY A 113 8.05 -5.71 2.01
CA GLY A 113 8.94 -5.12 1.00
C GLY A 113 9.16 -5.98 -0.23
N THR A 114 9.15 -7.30 -0.08
CA THR A 114 9.26 -8.25 -1.21
C THR A 114 8.08 -8.10 -2.17
N LEU A 115 6.86 -7.93 -1.65
CA LEU A 115 5.67 -7.70 -2.45
C LEU A 115 5.80 -6.40 -3.27
N TYR A 116 6.23 -5.32 -2.63
CA TYR A 116 6.41 -4.03 -3.32
C TYR A 116 7.45 -4.11 -4.44
N LYS A 117 8.59 -4.74 -4.17
CA LYS A 117 9.64 -4.93 -5.19
C LYS A 117 9.14 -5.73 -6.39
N ARG A 118 8.38 -6.79 -6.17
CA ARG A 118 7.79 -7.59 -7.25
C ARG A 118 6.85 -6.78 -8.15
N HIS A 119 6.21 -5.74 -7.60
CA HIS A 119 5.30 -4.87 -8.32
C HIS A 119 5.97 -3.61 -8.90
N GLY A 120 7.31 -3.57 -8.92
CA GLY A 120 8.07 -2.52 -9.58
C GLY A 120 8.41 -1.32 -8.72
N PHE A 121 8.18 -1.37 -7.42
CA PHE A 121 8.61 -0.32 -6.50
C PHE A 121 10.11 -0.37 -6.28
N ARG A 122 10.73 0.80 -6.27
CA ARG A 122 12.16 0.99 -5.99
C ARG A 122 12.36 1.89 -4.80
N ARG A 123 13.39 1.62 -4.01
CA ARG A 123 13.75 2.45 -2.88
C ARG A 123 14.29 3.79 -3.37
N ILE A 124 13.70 4.89 -2.88
CA ILE A 124 14.14 6.26 -3.17
C ILE A 124 14.79 6.95 -1.98
N ALA A 125 14.49 6.51 -0.76
CA ALA A 125 15.07 7.05 0.47
C ALA A 125 14.90 6.04 1.62
N GLU A 126 15.53 6.32 2.74
CA GLU A 126 15.35 5.61 3.99
C GLU A 126 15.70 6.49 5.18
N ASN A 127 15.15 6.16 6.34
CA ASN A 127 15.58 6.67 7.63
C ASN A 127 15.91 5.49 8.56
N ASP A 128 16.03 5.73 9.86
CA ASP A 128 16.39 4.66 10.81
C ASP A 128 15.35 3.55 10.89
N THR A 129 14.10 3.83 10.57
CA THR A 129 12.97 2.92 10.78
C THR A 129 12.24 2.50 9.50
N HIS A 130 12.26 3.32 8.46
CA HIS A 130 11.44 3.13 7.26
C HIS A 130 12.26 3.13 5.99
N TYR A 131 11.76 2.39 5.00
CA TYR A 131 12.10 2.54 3.58
C TYR A 131 11.01 3.33 2.88
N PHE A 132 11.43 4.25 2.01
CA PHE A 132 10.55 5.03 1.14
C PHE A 132 10.68 4.50 -0.28
N MET A 133 9.56 4.15 -0.89
CA MET A 133 9.52 3.47 -2.18
C MET A 133 8.71 4.27 -3.19
N GLU A 134 9.10 4.17 -4.45
CA GLU A 134 8.36 4.78 -5.56
C GLU A 134 8.25 3.79 -6.71
N ARG A 135 7.10 3.76 -7.34
CA ARG A 135 6.86 3.11 -8.62
C ARG A 135 6.42 4.15 -9.64
N LYS A 136 7.19 4.27 -10.71
CA LYS A 136 6.84 5.16 -11.83
C LYS A 136 5.90 4.42 -12.79
N PRO A 137 4.93 5.13 -13.42
CA PRO A 137 4.11 4.52 -14.45
C PRO A 137 4.98 4.13 -15.65
N PRO A 138 4.54 3.15 -16.47
CA PRO A 138 5.23 2.83 -17.71
C PRO A 138 5.32 4.06 -18.63
N GLU A 139 6.42 4.19 -19.38
CA GLU A 139 6.54 5.26 -20.36
C GLU A 139 5.42 5.14 -21.41
N ALA A 140 4.87 6.31 -21.82
CA ALA A 140 3.87 6.37 -22.87
C ALA A 140 4.45 5.73 -24.16
N ASN A 141 3.65 4.81 -24.75
CA ASN A 141 4.08 3.96 -25.84
C ASN A 141 4.41 4.78 -27.09
N ASN A 142 5.68 5.10 -27.29
CA ASN A 142 6.17 5.69 -28.55
C ASN A 142 6.13 4.72 -29.74
N GLY A 143 5.83 3.43 -29.51
CA GLY A 143 5.76 2.41 -30.53
C GLY A 143 4.61 2.57 -31.53
N MET A 144 3.51 3.24 -31.17
CA MET A 144 2.39 3.48 -32.07
C MET A 144 2.68 4.54 -33.14
N GLN A 145 3.66 5.42 -32.95
CA GLN A 145 4.04 6.41 -33.96
C GLN A 145 4.95 5.84 -35.05
N ALA A 146 5.64 4.74 -34.79
CA ALA A 146 6.50 4.10 -35.78
C ALA A 146 5.69 3.35 -36.85
N ASP A 147 4.60 2.71 -36.49
CA ASP A 147 3.75 1.94 -37.41
C ASP A 147 2.94 2.84 -38.37
N ALA A 148 2.57 4.03 -37.93
CA ALA A 148 1.85 4.97 -38.77
C ALA A 148 2.71 5.57 -39.90
N ARG A 149 4.05 5.49 -39.82
CA ARG A 149 4.97 5.97 -40.87
C ARG A 149 5.30 4.90 -41.89
N SER A 150 5.14 3.63 -41.59
CA SER A 150 5.43 2.54 -42.51
C SER A 150 4.29 2.25 -43.50
N SER A 151 3.08 2.72 -43.23
CA SER A 151 1.89 2.50 -44.08
C SER A 151 1.68 3.55 -45.19
N ARG A 152 2.59 4.50 -45.34
CA ARG A 152 2.53 5.55 -46.37
C ARG A 152 3.54 5.41 -47.52
N ARG A 153 4.06 4.18 -47.73
CA ARG A 153 4.93 3.91 -48.90
C ARG A 153 4.21 3.08 -49.92
#